data_59b593c80f51a62427a7f2a8333abb14
#
_entry.id   59b593c80f51a62427a7f2a8333abb14
#
_cell.length_a   1.000
_cell.length_b   1.000
_cell.length_c   1.000
_cell.angle_alpha   90.00
_cell.angle_beta   90.00
_cell.angle_gamma   90.00
#
_symmetry.space_group_name_H-M   'P 1'
#
loop_
_entity.id
_entity.type
_entity.pdbx_description
1 polymer ?
#
loop_
_entity_poly.entity_id
_entity_poly.type
_entity_poly.pdbx_seq_one_letter_code
_entity_poly.pdbx_strand_id
1 'polypeptide(L)'
;MKKILYHIFLLLCIAVFCISAYKLYGYYKSYKEAKDTYEKIKKDNVKKTNGDRTIDFDKLRAKNPDIVGWVYAKGTGIDYPIVQGKDNKEYLHMDYNKKKSSSGTIFLDHGCDKSFISDNNIIYGHHMKNGTMFAKLLKFREESFLKKHHVIILYTPKKTIYLKVISAYAVKAQDQMPITFANETQKKEYITKIRRMSEPSIKLDDKKIDRIYTFVTCSYERDDNRTYVHAVEE
;
A
#
# COMPACT_ATOMS: atom_id res chain seq x y z
N MET A 1 43.14 38.58 -3.15
CA MET A 1 42.11 37.91 -3.98
C MET A 1 41.91 36.44 -3.62
N LYS A 2 42.93 35.56 -3.63
CA LYS A 2 42.78 34.10 -3.34
C LYS A 2 42.12 33.83 -1.96
N LYS A 3 42.47 34.54 -0.90
CA LYS A 3 41.88 34.35 0.46
C LYS A 3 40.39 34.75 0.49
N ILE A 4 40.01 35.81 -0.20
CA ILE A 4 38.59 36.23 -0.25
C ILE A 4 37.76 35.19 -1.01
N LEU A 5 38.26 34.69 -2.14
CA LEU A 5 37.61 33.63 -2.92
C LEU A 5 37.42 32.35 -2.11
N TYR A 6 38.41 31.96 -1.29
CA TYR A 6 38.33 30.84 -0.37
C TYR A 6 37.23 31.02 0.69
N HIS A 7 37.12 32.22 1.28
CA HIS A 7 36.07 32.45 2.29
C HIS A 7 34.67 32.48 1.68
N ILE A 8 34.52 33.03 0.45
CA ILE A 8 33.25 32.99 -0.27
C ILE A 8 32.85 31.51 -0.57
N PHE A 9 33.81 30.73 -1.04
CA PHE A 9 33.56 29.30 -1.31
C PHE A 9 33.14 28.53 -0.01
N LEU A 10 33.85 28.79 1.11
CA LEU A 10 33.54 28.20 2.39
C LEU A 10 32.13 28.55 2.88
N LEU A 11 31.74 29.82 2.76
CA LEU A 11 30.39 30.30 3.11
C LEU A 11 29.32 29.64 2.25
N LEU A 12 29.57 29.47 0.96
CA LEU A 12 28.69 28.75 0.03
C LEU A 12 28.51 27.29 0.45
N CYS A 13 29.60 26.59 0.81
CA CYS A 13 29.54 25.21 1.30
C CYS A 13 28.71 25.11 2.60
N ILE A 14 28.90 26.03 3.54
CA ILE A 14 28.15 26.10 4.80
C ILE A 14 26.65 26.34 4.50
N ALA A 15 26.33 27.25 3.60
CA ALA A 15 24.95 27.55 3.23
C ALA A 15 24.25 26.31 2.60
N VAL A 16 24.91 25.61 1.67
CA VAL A 16 24.42 24.38 1.07
C VAL A 16 24.23 23.29 2.14
N PHE A 17 25.18 23.15 3.06
CA PHE A 17 25.07 22.20 4.17
C PHE A 17 23.85 22.49 5.05
N CYS A 18 23.67 23.75 5.48
CA CYS A 18 22.54 24.17 6.30
C CYS A 18 21.19 23.93 5.60
N ILE A 19 21.08 24.27 4.32
CA ILE A 19 19.86 24.02 3.53
C ILE A 19 19.59 22.52 3.44
N SER A 20 20.60 21.70 3.19
CA SER A 20 20.47 20.25 3.09
C SER A 20 20.06 19.63 4.42
N ALA A 21 20.68 20.06 5.53
CA ALA A 21 20.33 19.62 6.90
C ALA A 21 18.87 20.00 7.25
N TYR A 22 18.44 21.20 6.91
CA TYR A 22 17.05 21.63 7.10
C TYR A 22 16.06 20.79 6.32
N LYS A 23 16.34 20.47 5.05
CA LYS A 23 15.50 19.58 4.23
C LYS A 23 15.43 18.16 4.81
N LEU A 24 16.58 17.59 5.21
CA LEU A 24 16.64 16.27 5.82
C LEU A 24 15.84 16.21 7.14
N TYR A 25 15.94 17.23 7.98
CA TYR A 25 15.12 17.34 9.19
C TYR A 25 13.62 17.40 8.87
N GLY A 26 13.23 18.15 7.82
CA GLY A 26 11.84 18.19 7.35
C GLY A 26 11.31 16.84 6.91
N TYR A 27 12.10 16.06 6.15
CA TYR A 27 11.73 14.69 5.77
C TYR A 27 11.63 13.76 6.99
N TYR A 28 12.61 13.80 7.89
CA TYR A 28 12.58 13.01 9.11
C TYR A 28 11.33 13.30 9.96
N LYS A 29 11.01 14.58 10.16
CA LYS A 29 9.82 15.02 10.90
C LYS A 29 8.54 14.50 10.25
N SER A 30 8.39 14.67 8.94
CA SER A 30 7.22 14.20 8.18
C SER A 30 7.04 12.68 8.29
N TYR A 31 8.12 11.89 8.16
CA TYR A 31 8.06 10.44 8.30
C TYR A 31 7.71 9.99 9.72
N LYS A 32 8.24 10.67 10.73
CA LYS A 32 7.92 10.41 12.12
C LYS A 32 6.45 10.69 12.41
N GLU A 33 5.95 11.86 12.03
CA GLU A 33 4.55 12.24 12.21
C GLU A 33 3.58 11.25 11.55
N ALA A 34 3.87 10.83 10.31
CA ALA A 34 3.08 9.82 9.63
C ALA A 34 3.09 8.48 10.38
N LYS A 35 4.27 8.00 10.79
CA LYS A 35 4.40 6.76 11.58
C LYS A 35 3.61 6.84 12.88
N ASP A 36 3.79 7.91 13.64
CA ASP A 36 3.13 8.11 14.95
C ASP A 36 1.60 8.17 14.77
N THR A 37 1.12 8.79 13.69
CA THR A 37 -0.30 8.84 13.33
C THR A 37 -0.86 7.44 13.12
N TYR A 38 -0.24 6.60 12.28
CA TYR A 38 -0.73 5.24 11.99
C TYR A 38 -0.58 4.29 13.18
N GLU A 39 0.48 4.40 13.99
CA GLU A 39 0.62 3.63 15.23
C GLU A 39 -0.47 4.01 16.25
N LYS A 40 -0.80 5.28 16.37
CA LYS A 40 -1.91 5.74 17.21
C LYS A 40 -3.26 5.21 16.71
N ILE A 41 -3.54 5.32 15.40
CA ILE A 41 -4.78 4.80 14.81
C ILE A 41 -4.90 3.30 15.10
N LYS A 42 -3.82 2.55 14.92
CA LYS A 42 -3.77 1.11 15.22
C LYS A 42 -4.03 0.82 16.70
N LYS A 43 -3.32 1.51 17.61
CA LYS A 43 -3.49 1.35 19.05
C LYS A 43 -4.92 1.61 19.50
N ASP A 44 -5.54 2.66 18.95
CA ASP A 44 -6.86 3.13 19.38
C ASP A 44 -8.01 2.27 18.83
N ASN A 45 -7.83 1.54 17.73
CA ASN A 45 -8.93 0.89 17.00
C ASN A 45 -8.73 -0.61 16.77
N VAL A 46 -7.55 -1.18 17.07
CA VAL A 46 -7.29 -2.61 16.91
C VAL A 46 -7.23 -3.28 18.27
N LYS A 47 -8.14 -4.23 18.50
CA LYS A 47 -8.15 -5.07 19.71
C LYS A 47 -7.66 -6.46 19.36
N LYS A 48 -6.91 -7.07 20.27
CA LYS A 48 -6.47 -8.46 20.20
C LYS A 48 -6.98 -9.16 21.47
N THR A 49 -7.87 -10.12 21.31
CA THR A 49 -8.46 -10.90 22.42
C THR A 49 -8.38 -12.37 22.06
N ASN A 50 -7.74 -13.18 22.91
CA ASN A 50 -7.61 -14.66 22.75
C ASN A 50 -7.10 -15.11 21.36
N GLY A 51 -6.17 -14.33 20.75
CA GLY A 51 -5.64 -14.63 19.42
C GLY A 51 -6.43 -14.02 18.26
N ASP A 52 -7.67 -13.61 18.51
CA ASP A 52 -8.50 -12.93 17.51
C ASP A 52 -8.17 -11.44 17.43
N ARG A 53 -8.30 -10.91 16.22
CA ARG A 53 -8.07 -9.50 15.92
C ARG A 53 -9.35 -8.87 15.43
N THR A 54 -9.79 -7.80 16.08
CA THR A 54 -10.98 -7.03 15.71
C THR A 54 -10.62 -5.57 15.46
N ILE A 55 -11.34 -4.95 14.52
CA ILE A 55 -11.18 -3.55 14.14
C ILE A 55 -12.45 -2.80 14.51
N ASP A 56 -12.30 -1.68 15.22
CA ASP A 56 -13.41 -0.82 15.62
C ASP A 56 -13.75 0.16 14.47
N PHE A 57 -14.55 -0.33 13.51
CA PHE A 57 -14.94 0.46 12.34
C PHE A 57 -15.86 1.62 12.67
N ASP A 58 -16.66 1.54 13.72
CA ASP A 58 -17.55 2.64 14.12
C ASP A 58 -16.74 3.83 14.61
N LYS A 59 -15.74 3.56 15.46
CA LYS A 59 -14.80 4.58 15.93
C LYS A 59 -13.94 5.15 14.81
N LEU A 60 -13.51 4.33 13.86
CA LEU A 60 -12.78 4.77 12.68
C LEU A 60 -13.65 5.68 11.80
N ARG A 61 -14.90 5.29 11.53
CA ARG A 61 -15.83 6.05 10.69
C ARG A 61 -16.26 7.36 11.31
N ALA A 62 -16.36 7.42 12.63
CA ALA A 62 -16.65 8.67 13.34
C ALA A 62 -15.58 9.75 13.07
N LYS A 63 -14.34 9.36 12.78
CA LYS A 63 -13.24 10.29 12.43
C LYS A 63 -13.11 10.51 10.94
N ASN A 64 -13.23 9.45 10.15
CA ASN A 64 -13.15 9.52 8.69
C ASN A 64 -14.22 8.59 8.08
N PRO A 65 -15.33 9.15 7.55
CA PRO A 65 -16.41 8.36 6.94
C PRO A 65 -16.00 7.61 5.67
N ASP A 66 -14.85 7.96 5.07
CA ASP A 66 -14.33 7.32 3.86
C ASP A 66 -13.65 5.96 4.14
N ILE A 67 -13.58 5.54 5.41
CA ILE A 67 -13.02 4.24 5.77
C ILE A 67 -13.89 3.10 5.22
N VAL A 68 -13.27 2.18 4.50
CA VAL A 68 -13.93 1.02 3.90
C VAL A 68 -13.40 -0.31 4.42
N GLY A 69 -12.16 -0.35 4.92
CA GLY A 69 -11.54 -1.59 5.37
C GLY A 69 -10.25 -1.36 6.15
N TRP A 70 -9.58 -2.47 6.44
CA TRP A 70 -8.26 -2.52 7.07
C TRP A 70 -7.46 -3.68 6.51
N VAL A 71 -6.25 -3.42 6.03
CA VAL A 71 -5.33 -4.45 5.52
C VAL A 71 -4.32 -4.85 6.58
N TYR A 72 -4.10 -6.15 6.73
CA TYR A 72 -3.09 -6.71 7.61
C TYR A 72 -2.36 -7.87 6.96
N ALA A 73 -1.03 -7.79 6.89
CA ALA A 73 -0.18 -8.91 6.48
C ALA A 73 0.80 -9.22 7.63
N LYS A 74 0.58 -10.35 8.31
CA LYS A 74 1.32 -10.73 9.52
C LYS A 74 2.83 -10.78 9.28
N GLY A 75 3.60 -10.11 10.14
CA GLY A 75 5.07 -10.13 10.11
C GLY A 75 5.71 -9.25 9.02
N THR A 76 4.92 -8.51 8.24
CA THR A 76 5.44 -7.65 7.16
C THR A 76 5.51 -6.17 7.53
N GLY A 77 4.77 -5.73 8.54
CA GLY A 77 4.56 -4.32 8.89
C GLY A 77 3.42 -3.66 8.10
N ILE A 78 2.75 -4.36 7.17
CA ILE A 78 1.53 -3.88 6.52
C ILE A 78 0.37 -4.06 7.51
N ASP A 79 -0.12 -2.95 8.05
CA ASP A 79 -1.16 -2.92 9.09
C ASP A 79 -1.83 -1.54 9.11
N TYR A 80 -2.74 -1.29 8.15
CA TYR A 80 -3.25 0.04 7.83
C TYR A 80 -4.74 0.07 7.55
N PRO A 81 -5.44 1.18 7.90
CA PRO A 81 -6.79 1.45 7.42
C PRO A 81 -6.80 1.62 5.90
N ILE A 82 -7.92 1.23 5.27
CA ILE A 82 -8.18 1.46 3.85
C ILE A 82 -9.33 2.46 3.75
N VAL A 83 -9.11 3.53 3.02
CA VAL A 83 -10.13 4.55 2.71
C VAL A 83 -10.54 4.46 1.24
N GLN A 84 -11.65 5.09 0.86
CA GLN A 84 -11.99 5.31 -0.53
C GLN A 84 -12.43 6.76 -0.73
N GLY A 85 -11.64 7.53 -1.48
CA GLY A 85 -11.91 8.92 -1.81
C GLY A 85 -12.84 9.07 -3.02
N LYS A 86 -13.06 10.31 -3.42
CA LYS A 86 -13.84 10.67 -4.62
C LYS A 86 -13.11 10.36 -5.93
N ASP A 87 -11.78 10.24 -5.88
CA ASP A 87 -10.90 9.90 -7.00
C ASP A 87 -9.63 9.21 -6.48
N ASN A 88 -8.78 8.73 -7.39
CA ASN A 88 -7.52 8.05 -7.05
C ASN A 88 -6.36 9.01 -6.70
N LYS A 89 -6.61 10.32 -6.57
CA LYS A 89 -5.59 11.34 -6.24
C LYS A 89 -5.73 11.85 -4.81
N GLU A 90 -6.94 11.89 -4.28
CA GLU A 90 -7.25 12.50 -2.99
C GLU A 90 -6.35 11.97 -1.87
N TYR A 91 -6.30 10.65 -1.67
CA TYR A 91 -5.54 10.02 -0.60
C TYR A 91 -4.07 9.72 -0.93
N LEU A 92 -3.59 10.08 -2.12
CA LEU A 92 -2.16 10.05 -2.41
C LEU A 92 -1.36 11.00 -1.52
N HIS A 93 -1.97 12.15 -1.14
CA HIS A 93 -1.28 13.19 -0.38
C HIS A 93 -2.04 13.64 0.87
N MET A 94 -3.02 12.84 1.31
CA MET A 94 -3.74 13.02 2.55
C MET A 94 -3.60 11.81 3.47
N ASP A 95 -3.39 12.06 4.77
CA ASP A 95 -3.46 11.02 5.79
C ASP A 95 -4.92 10.64 6.10
N TYR A 96 -5.08 9.63 6.94
CA TYR A 96 -6.38 9.18 7.44
C TYR A 96 -7.20 10.31 8.11
N ASN A 97 -6.57 11.31 8.72
CA ASN A 97 -7.23 12.45 9.35
C ASN A 97 -7.54 13.60 8.36
N LYS A 98 -7.42 13.34 7.05
CA LYS A 98 -7.60 14.32 5.96
C LYS A 98 -6.61 15.50 6.03
N LYS A 99 -5.45 15.29 6.63
CA LYS A 99 -4.35 16.26 6.65
C LYS A 99 -3.35 15.94 5.55
N LYS A 100 -2.70 16.98 5.01
CA LYS A 100 -1.64 16.81 4.01
C LYS A 100 -0.51 15.94 4.57
N SER A 101 -0.15 14.89 3.85
CA SER A 101 0.89 13.92 4.22
C SER A 101 1.60 13.38 3.00
N SER A 102 2.92 13.33 3.03
CA SER A 102 3.73 12.71 1.97
C SER A 102 3.58 11.18 1.90
N SER A 103 3.12 10.56 2.98
CA SER A 103 2.87 9.11 3.04
C SER A 103 1.49 8.72 2.51
N GLY A 104 0.59 9.67 2.35
CA GLY A 104 -0.79 9.40 1.97
C GLY A 104 -1.50 8.41 2.92
N THR A 105 -2.50 7.75 2.40
CA THR A 105 -3.23 6.65 3.07
C THR A 105 -3.32 5.48 2.09
N ILE A 106 -3.48 4.26 2.59
CA ILE A 106 -3.86 3.12 1.75
C ILE A 106 -5.31 3.32 1.31
N PHE A 107 -5.58 3.22 0.00
CA PHE A 107 -6.92 3.50 -0.51
C PHE A 107 -7.38 2.50 -1.57
N LEU A 108 -8.67 2.23 -1.57
CA LEU A 108 -9.37 1.45 -2.60
C LEU A 108 -9.60 2.34 -3.82
N ASP A 109 -9.43 1.79 -5.02
CA ASP A 109 -9.74 2.49 -6.27
C ASP A 109 -11.16 3.03 -6.24
N HIS A 110 -11.35 4.28 -6.66
CA HIS A 110 -12.65 4.97 -6.58
C HIS A 110 -13.73 4.30 -7.43
N GLY A 111 -13.35 3.55 -8.48
CA GLY A 111 -14.27 2.78 -9.32
C GLY A 111 -14.67 1.43 -8.73
N CYS A 112 -13.99 0.95 -7.68
CA CYS A 112 -14.34 -0.30 -7.00
C CYS A 112 -15.53 -0.12 -6.06
N ASP A 113 -16.28 -1.19 -5.84
CA ASP A 113 -17.33 -1.21 -4.82
C ASP A 113 -16.74 -1.16 -3.40
N LYS A 114 -17.29 -0.28 -2.55
CA LYS A 114 -16.86 -0.06 -1.16
C LYS A 114 -16.92 -1.31 -0.28
N SER A 115 -17.72 -2.30 -0.66
CA SER A 115 -17.87 -3.58 0.05
C SER A 115 -16.91 -4.65 -0.44
N PHE A 116 -15.96 -4.30 -1.33
CA PHE A 116 -14.98 -5.21 -1.94
C PHE A 116 -15.62 -6.37 -2.72
N ILE A 117 -16.72 -6.09 -3.44
CA ILE A 117 -17.42 -7.07 -4.28
C ILE A 117 -17.16 -6.92 -5.78
N SER A 118 -16.30 -6.00 -6.20
CA SER A 118 -15.84 -5.89 -7.58
C SER A 118 -15.06 -7.14 -8.01
N ASP A 119 -15.03 -7.47 -9.30
CA ASP A 119 -14.26 -8.62 -9.80
C ASP A 119 -12.76 -8.49 -9.48
N ASN A 120 -12.24 -7.26 -9.55
CA ASN A 120 -10.88 -6.93 -9.12
C ASN A 120 -10.91 -5.69 -8.21
N ASN A 121 -10.61 -5.87 -6.94
CA ASN A 121 -10.54 -4.83 -5.92
C ASN A 121 -9.12 -4.28 -5.87
N ILE A 122 -8.91 -3.08 -6.38
CA ILE A 122 -7.58 -2.48 -6.54
C ILE A 122 -7.29 -1.57 -5.35
N ILE A 123 -6.20 -1.83 -4.64
CA ILE A 123 -5.81 -1.15 -3.40
C ILE A 123 -4.43 -0.54 -3.59
N TYR A 124 -4.33 0.77 -3.48
CA TYR A 124 -3.11 1.53 -3.67
C TYR A 124 -2.46 1.94 -2.35
N GLY A 125 -1.15 2.07 -2.36
CA GLY A 125 -0.40 2.65 -1.26
C GLY A 125 1.01 3.06 -1.67
N HIS A 126 1.56 4.08 -1.04
CA HIS A 126 2.91 4.53 -1.32
C HIS A 126 3.98 3.51 -0.93
N HIS A 127 5.07 3.49 -1.70
CA HIS A 127 6.33 2.90 -1.29
C HIS A 127 7.17 3.98 -0.58
N MET A 128 7.15 3.98 0.76
CA MET A 128 7.95 4.93 1.53
C MET A 128 9.37 4.42 1.74
N LYS A 129 10.39 5.29 1.55
CA LYS A 129 11.80 4.94 1.73
C LYS A 129 12.14 4.46 3.15
N ASN A 130 11.37 4.87 4.16
CA ASN A 130 11.49 4.41 5.54
C ASN A 130 10.86 3.03 5.80
N GLY A 131 10.37 2.35 4.76
CA GLY A 131 9.80 1.00 4.86
C GLY A 131 8.34 0.94 5.32
N THR A 132 7.65 2.07 5.50
CA THR A 132 6.24 2.14 5.88
C THR A 132 5.31 2.05 4.67
N MET A 133 4.01 2.07 4.91
CA MET A 133 2.93 1.92 3.93
C MET A 133 3.09 0.60 3.15
N PHE A 134 3.04 0.63 1.82
CA PHE A 134 3.18 -0.56 0.98
C PHE A 134 4.62 -0.87 0.54
N ALA A 135 5.63 -0.27 1.19
CA ALA A 135 7.03 -0.55 0.85
C ALA A 135 7.39 -2.05 0.91
N LYS A 136 6.75 -2.81 1.80
CA LYS A 136 7.00 -4.25 1.94
C LYS A 136 6.32 -5.12 0.88
N LEU A 137 5.45 -4.56 0.02
CA LEU A 137 4.87 -5.31 -1.11
C LEU A 137 5.95 -5.81 -2.07
N LEU A 138 7.06 -5.07 -2.24
CA LEU A 138 8.16 -5.49 -3.09
C LEU A 138 8.73 -6.85 -2.68
N LYS A 139 8.72 -7.16 -1.38
CA LYS A 139 9.25 -8.41 -0.85
C LYS A 139 8.41 -9.64 -1.18
N PHE A 140 7.14 -9.47 -1.56
CA PHE A 140 6.31 -10.57 -2.03
C PHE A 140 6.80 -11.17 -3.36
N ARG A 141 7.69 -10.48 -4.07
CA ARG A 141 8.39 -10.96 -5.28
C ARG A 141 9.51 -11.95 -4.92
N GLU A 142 9.95 -11.99 -3.68
CA GLU A 142 10.95 -12.93 -3.17
C GLU A 142 10.24 -14.23 -2.71
N GLU A 143 10.58 -15.37 -3.30
CA GLU A 143 9.94 -16.66 -2.99
C GLU A 143 10.03 -17.04 -1.50
N SER A 144 11.18 -16.78 -0.87
CA SER A 144 11.41 -17.06 0.55
C SER A 144 10.52 -16.21 1.47
N PHE A 145 10.27 -14.96 1.08
CA PHE A 145 9.38 -14.07 1.82
C PHE A 145 7.92 -14.47 1.62
N LEU A 146 7.51 -14.75 0.38
CA LEU A 146 6.15 -15.15 0.06
C LEU A 146 5.75 -16.46 0.76
N LYS A 147 6.64 -17.46 0.84
CA LYS A 147 6.40 -18.71 1.57
C LYS A 147 6.01 -18.48 3.05
N LYS A 148 6.55 -17.43 3.66
CA LYS A 148 6.28 -17.09 5.08
C LYS A 148 5.07 -16.16 5.25
N HIS A 149 4.72 -15.40 4.23
CA HIS A 149 3.76 -14.28 4.32
C HIS A 149 2.71 -14.32 3.20
N HIS A 150 2.30 -15.53 2.76
CA HIS A 150 1.40 -15.73 1.61
C HIS A 150 -0.07 -15.31 1.88
N VAL A 151 -0.41 -15.00 3.13
CA VAL A 151 -1.77 -14.58 3.51
C VAL A 151 -1.80 -13.10 3.86
N ILE A 152 -2.71 -12.38 3.20
CA ILE A 152 -3.10 -11.00 3.54
C ILE A 152 -4.52 -11.04 4.08
N ILE A 153 -4.78 -10.37 5.19
CA ILE A 153 -6.11 -10.32 5.81
C ILE A 153 -6.72 -8.95 5.55
N LEU A 154 -7.92 -8.94 5.01
CA LEU A 154 -8.73 -7.76 4.80
C LEU A 154 -9.91 -7.78 5.77
N TYR A 155 -9.90 -6.86 6.73
CA TYR A 155 -11.04 -6.65 7.61
C TYR A 155 -11.98 -5.62 6.95
N THR A 156 -13.24 -5.92 6.92
CA THR A 156 -14.30 -5.00 6.51
C THR A 156 -15.32 -4.84 7.66
N PRO A 157 -16.18 -3.83 7.63
CA PRO A 157 -17.24 -3.70 8.63
C PRO A 157 -18.18 -4.90 8.73
N LYS A 158 -18.26 -5.72 7.65
CA LYS A 158 -19.20 -6.85 7.57
C LYS A 158 -18.54 -8.21 7.79
N LYS A 159 -17.30 -8.39 7.34
CA LYS A 159 -16.59 -9.67 7.37
C LYS A 159 -15.08 -9.52 7.37
N THR A 160 -14.38 -10.54 7.82
CA THR A 160 -12.95 -10.73 7.61
C THR A 160 -12.73 -11.59 6.37
N ILE A 161 -11.84 -11.19 5.49
CA ILE A 161 -11.51 -11.90 4.26
C ILE A 161 -10.05 -12.31 4.32
N TYR A 162 -9.79 -13.61 4.19
CA TYR A 162 -8.45 -14.18 4.11
C TYR A 162 -8.07 -14.29 2.64
N LEU A 163 -6.94 -13.70 2.27
CA LEU A 163 -6.49 -13.57 0.89
C LEU A 163 -5.17 -14.31 0.71
N LYS A 164 -5.16 -15.33 -0.16
CA LYS A 164 -3.95 -16.03 -0.58
C LYS A 164 -3.33 -15.32 -1.76
N VAL A 165 -2.05 -14.94 -1.65
CA VAL A 165 -1.31 -14.34 -2.76
C VAL A 165 -1.10 -15.35 -3.87
N ILE A 166 -1.43 -14.95 -5.10
CA ILE A 166 -1.36 -15.80 -6.30
C ILE A 166 -0.37 -15.30 -7.35
N SER A 167 0.09 -14.04 -7.22
CA SER A 167 1.04 -13.44 -8.14
C SER A 167 1.68 -12.21 -7.52
N ALA A 168 2.97 -12.00 -7.78
CA ALA A 168 3.69 -10.79 -7.42
C ALA A 168 4.76 -10.48 -8.47
N TYR A 169 4.76 -9.26 -9.03
CA TYR A 169 5.70 -8.83 -10.06
C TYR A 169 5.84 -7.30 -10.10
N ALA A 170 6.86 -6.80 -10.80
CA ALA A 170 7.01 -5.37 -11.07
C ALA A 170 7.10 -5.10 -12.58
N VAL A 171 6.32 -4.14 -13.04
CA VAL A 171 6.31 -3.67 -14.43
C VAL A 171 6.05 -2.16 -14.47
N LYS A 172 6.26 -1.55 -15.63
CA LYS A 172 5.86 -0.17 -15.89
C LYS A 172 4.39 0.03 -15.53
N ALA A 173 4.06 1.18 -14.96
CA ALA A 173 2.69 1.51 -14.59
C ALA A 173 1.73 1.28 -15.76
N GLN A 174 0.61 0.64 -15.48
CA GLN A 174 -0.47 0.48 -16.43
C GLN A 174 -1.49 1.59 -16.17
N ASP A 175 -1.95 2.25 -17.24
CA ASP A 175 -2.88 3.38 -17.12
C ASP A 175 -4.21 2.97 -16.50
N GLN A 176 -4.68 1.76 -16.82
CA GLN A 176 -5.90 1.19 -16.23
C GLN A 176 -5.77 -0.31 -16.01
N MET A 177 -6.17 -0.75 -14.83
CA MET A 177 -6.41 -2.16 -14.53
C MET A 177 -7.91 -2.44 -14.58
N PRO A 178 -8.35 -3.59 -15.10
CA PRO A 178 -9.77 -3.92 -15.13
C PRO A 178 -10.30 -4.08 -13.70
N ILE A 179 -11.40 -3.39 -13.39
CA ILE A 179 -12.17 -3.55 -12.15
C ILE A 179 -13.23 -4.63 -12.34
N THR A 180 -13.79 -4.73 -13.57
CA THR A 180 -14.79 -5.71 -13.98
C THR A 180 -14.35 -6.41 -15.25
N PHE A 181 -14.87 -7.59 -15.50
CA PHE A 181 -14.66 -8.38 -16.71
C PHE A 181 -15.98 -8.58 -17.45
N ALA A 182 -15.93 -8.54 -18.78
CA ALA A 182 -17.13 -8.71 -19.60
C ALA A 182 -17.74 -10.14 -19.49
N ASN A 183 -16.89 -11.13 -19.19
CA ASN A 183 -17.29 -12.53 -19.01
C ASN A 183 -16.20 -13.35 -18.30
N GLU A 184 -16.53 -14.58 -17.91
CA GLU A 184 -15.62 -15.50 -17.22
C GLU A 184 -14.35 -15.85 -18.04
N THR A 185 -14.44 -15.84 -19.38
CA THR A 185 -13.29 -16.12 -20.25
C THR A 185 -12.25 -15.02 -20.13
N GLN A 186 -12.65 -13.76 -20.24
CA GLN A 186 -11.77 -12.59 -20.06
C GLN A 186 -11.13 -12.57 -18.67
N LYS A 187 -11.91 -12.92 -17.64
CA LYS A 187 -11.41 -13.03 -16.27
C LYS A 187 -10.33 -14.11 -16.13
N LYS A 188 -10.57 -15.30 -16.70
CA LYS A 188 -9.59 -16.40 -16.72
C LYS A 188 -8.31 -16.04 -17.47
N GLU A 189 -8.43 -15.36 -18.62
CA GLU A 189 -7.29 -14.86 -19.38
C GLU A 189 -6.46 -13.87 -18.55
N TYR A 190 -7.13 -12.93 -17.87
CA TYR A 190 -6.46 -11.99 -16.98
C TYR A 190 -5.73 -12.69 -15.84
N ILE A 191 -6.38 -13.65 -15.17
CA ILE A 191 -5.75 -14.45 -14.09
C ILE A 191 -4.54 -15.22 -14.64
N THR A 192 -4.66 -15.83 -15.80
CA THR A 192 -3.55 -16.54 -16.45
C THR A 192 -2.39 -15.59 -16.77
N LYS A 193 -2.69 -14.39 -17.29
CA LYS A 193 -1.69 -13.35 -17.58
C LYS A 193 -0.93 -12.96 -16.32
N ILE A 194 -1.62 -12.54 -15.24
CA ILE A 194 -0.96 -12.07 -14.01
C ILE A 194 -0.15 -13.19 -13.33
N ARG A 195 -0.60 -14.43 -13.39
CA ARG A 195 0.15 -15.59 -12.87
C ARG A 195 1.43 -15.84 -13.66
N ARG A 196 1.39 -15.75 -14.98
CA ARG A 196 2.58 -15.91 -15.83
C ARG A 196 3.62 -14.81 -15.62
N MET A 197 3.18 -13.61 -15.21
CA MET A 197 4.05 -12.49 -14.88
C MET A 197 4.68 -12.61 -13.49
N SER A 198 4.20 -13.51 -12.63
CA SER A 198 4.70 -13.66 -11.26
C SER A 198 6.17 -14.05 -11.22
N GLU A 199 6.96 -13.32 -10.44
CA GLU A 199 8.39 -13.62 -10.22
C GLU A 199 8.57 -14.86 -9.32
N PRO A 200 7.86 -15.01 -8.17
CA PRO A 200 7.88 -16.25 -7.41
C PRO A 200 6.98 -17.32 -8.03
N SER A 201 7.41 -18.57 -7.91
CA SER A 201 6.58 -19.72 -8.31
C SER A 201 5.50 -19.99 -7.26
N ILE A 202 4.23 -19.89 -7.64
CA ILE A 202 3.08 -20.07 -6.74
C ILE A 202 2.20 -21.21 -7.25
N LYS A 203 2.05 -22.26 -6.43
CA LYS A 203 1.08 -23.32 -6.70
C LYS A 203 -0.30 -22.85 -6.24
N LEU A 204 -1.28 -22.95 -7.12
CA LEU A 204 -2.68 -22.73 -6.81
C LEU A 204 -3.46 -24.02 -6.91
N ASP A 205 -4.45 -24.13 -6.05
CA ASP A 205 -5.51 -25.12 -6.19
C ASP A 205 -6.42 -24.71 -7.36
N ASP A 206 -7.01 -25.67 -8.06
CA ASP A 206 -7.93 -25.43 -9.19
C ASP A 206 -9.32 -24.92 -8.74
N LYS A 207 -9.37 -24.16 -7.66
CA LYS A 207 -10.59 -23.54 -7.18
C LYS A 207 -11.04 -22.41 -8.11
N LYS A 208 -12.35 -22.26 -8.25
CA LYS A 208 -12.94 -21.12 -8.95
C LYS A 208 -12.55 -19.83 -8.23
N ILE A 209 -11.98 -18.87 -8.97
CA ILE A 209 -11.61 -17.55 -8.46
C ILE A 209 -12.77 -16.61 -8.73
N ASP A 210 -13.50 -16.25 -7.68
CA ASP A 210 -14.63 -15.32 -7.79
C ASP A 210 -14.18 -13.86 -7.86
N ARG A 211 -13.21 -13.47 -7.03
CA ARG A 211 -12.70 -12.10 -6.95
C ARG A 211 -11.19 -12.05 -6.86
N ILE A 212 -10.62 -10.96 -7.37
CA ILE A 212 -9.20 -10.65 -7.29
C ILE A 212 -9.04 -9.43 -6.40
N TYR A 213 -7.97 -9.43 -5.61
CA TYR A 213 -7.55 -8.29 -4.80
C TYR A 213 -6.14 -7.91 -5.23
N THR A 214 -6.00 -6.71 -5.78
CA THR A 214 -4.73 -6.22 -6.34
C THR A 214 -4.16 -5.12 -5.47
N PHE A 215 -3.02 -5.36 -4.84
CA PHE A 215 -2.28 -4.38 -4.06
C PHE A 215 -1.19 -3.77 -4.93
N VAL A 216 -1.13 -2.42 -4.99
CA VAL A 216 -0.25 -1.69 -5.91
C VAL A 216 0.58 -0.67 -5.15
N THR A 217 1.88 -0.64 -5.45
CA THR A 217 2.78 0.41 -4.96
C THR A 217 3.84 0.76 -5.98
N CYS A 218 4.46 1.95 -5.83
CA CYS A 218 5.60 2.32 -6.64
C CYS A 218 6.77 1.35 -6.43
N SER A 219 7.51 1.07 -7.49
CA SER A 219 8.80 0.38 -7.45
C SER A 219 9.85 1.30 -8.08
N TYR A 220 11.00 1.48 -7.41
CA TYR A 220 12.04 2.42 -7.85
C TYR A 220 13.15 1.76 -8.69
N GLU A 221 12.94 0.54 -9.16
CA GLU A 221 13.92 -0.19 -9.98
C GLU A 221 14.07 0.42 -11.37
N ARG A 222 13.03 1.05 -11.87
CA ARG A 222 12.98 1.82 -13.13
C ARG A 222 12.00 2.97 -12.95
N ASP A 223 12.13 3.98 -13.81
CA ASP A 223 11.18 5.08 -13.85
C ASP A 223 9.76 4.55 -14.10
N ASP A 224 8.81 5.06 -13.31
CA ASP A 224 7.39 4.70 -13.39
C ASP A 224 7.05 3.21 -13.21
N ASN A 225 7.90 2.45 -12.52
CA ASN A 225 7.61 1.06 -12.18
C ASN A 225 6.60 0.96 -11.02
N ARG A 226 5.74 -0.08 -11.10
CA ARG A 226 4.82 -0.46 -10.03
C ARG A 226 5.02 -1.93 -9.68
N THR A 227 4.96 -2.22 -8.38
CA THR A 227 4.83 -3.59 -7.89
C THR A 227 3.35 -3.91 -7.71
N TYR A 228 2.95 -5.03 -8.26
CA TYR A 228 1.61 -5.60 -8.17
C TYR A 228 1.67 -6.90 -7.37
N VAL A 229 0.80 -7.03 -6.38
CA VAL A 229 0.58 -8.26 -5.62
C VAL A 229 -0.89 -8.61 -5.75
N HIS A 230 -1.17 -9.73 -6.40
CA HIS A 230 -2.54 -10.21 -6.59
C HIS A 230 -2.83 -11.34 -5.62
N ALA A 231 -4.01 -11.29 -5.01
CA ALA A 231 -4.48 -12.29 -4.07
C ALA A 231 -5.94 -12.65 -4.36
N VAL A 232 -6.38 -13.81 -3.87
CA VAL A 232 -7.76 -14.31 -4.00
C VAL A 232 -8.26 -14.81 -2.65
N GLU A 233 -9.57 -14.90 -2.46
CA GLU A 233 -10.17 -15.45 -1.25
C GLU A 233 -9.77 -16.93 -1.09
N GLU A 234 -9.40 -17.35 0.14
CA GLU A 234 -9.08 -18.74 0.50
C GLU A 234 -10.31 -19.65 0.51
#